data_1b7a5a795b91fb3be1245860ccc0d6d7
#
_entry.id   1b7a5a795b91fb3be1245860ccc0d6d7
#
_cell.length_a   1.000
_cell.length_b   1.000
_cell.length_c   1.000
_cell.angle_alpha   90.00
_cell.angle_beta   90.00
_cell.angle_gamma   90.00
#
_symmetry.space_group_name_H-M   'P 1'
#
loop_
_entity.id
_entity.type
_entity.pdbx_description
1 polymer ?
#
loop_
_entity_poly.entity_id
_entity_poly.type
_entity_poly.pdbx_seq_one_letter_code
_entity_poly.pdbx_strand_id
1 'polypeptide(L)'
;MKSTFRILFYLKKNEPKKDGTVTIMARITVDGETKQFSTKKTILPEDWDIKSGRAVNKSGKSTSAKISKLNKELDDLRGQISIQYTKQLNNNGYVEPEKLRNNVLGIEEKQHSLLTYFTEHNLQYKDKVGTTATQKTYSRYELTKQRLIDFMKVKYRVSDILIREINAVFIENFYLYLRNEHGINNNTAMKFVQRFHSVLIYAKNSGLNFVDPFGSFKFSFDKVDRGYLNQDEIDLIYNKEFSSARLAQVRDMFIFSCYTGLSYIDLCNLTKEDIKFAFDGKLWIMIKREKTGVDSNVPLLEIPKQILAKYEGKMKGGKLLPVISNQKMNEYLGEIAEVCQIDKRITFHLAKHHTISI
;
A
#
# COMPACT_ATOMS: atom_id res chain seq x y z
N MET A 1 -15.91 -32.53 28.44
CA MET A 1 -15.40 -32.10 29.77
C MET A 1 -15.88 -30.67 30.01
N LYS A 2 -16.30 -30.32 31.24
CA LYS A 2 -16.58 -28.91 31.56
C LYS A 2 -15.26 -28.18 31.69
N SER A 3 -15.04 -27.12 30.88
CA SER A 3 -13.86 -26.27 30.98
C SER A 3 -13.81 -25.62 32.36
N THR A 4 -12.63 -25.66 32.99
CA THR A 4 -12.39 -25.02 34.29
C THR A 4 -11.90 -23.59 34.06
N PHE A 5 -12.62 -22.61 34.60
CA PHE A 5 -12.29 -21.21 34.48
C PHE A 5 -12.18 -20.51 35.82
N ARG A 6 -11.05 -19.85 36.10
CA ARG A 6 -10.83 -19.13 37.36
C ARG A 6 -10.10 -17.82 37.14
N ILE A 7 -10.53 -16.77 37.84
CA ILE A 7 -9.90 -15.46 37.88
C ILE A 7 -9.43 -15.18 39.32
N LEU A 8 -8.18 -14.85 39.53
CA LEU A 8 -7.60 -14.52 40.81
C LEU A 8 -6.88 -13.15 40.74
N PHE A 9 -7.20 -12.26 41.69
CA PHE A 9 -6.39 -11.07 41.94
C PHE A 9 -5.44 -11.31 43.12
N TYR A 10 -4.18 -10.87 42.97
CA TYR A 10 -3.15 -11.03 43.99
C TYR A 10 -2.12 -9.91 43.93
N LEU A 11 -1.31 -9.74 44.98
CA LEU A 11 -0.29 -8.70 45.06
C LEU A 11 1.07 -9.16 44.56
N LYS A 12 1.76 -8.32 43.76
CA LYS A 12 3.16 -8.51 43.38
C LYS A 12 4.07 -7.89 44.44
N LYS A 13 4.31 -8.63 45.56
CA LYS A 13 5.02 -8.15 46.74
C LYS A 13 6.53 -7.90 46.55
N ASN A 14 7.14 -8.52 45.57
CA ASN A 14 8.59 -8.44 45.31
C ASN A 14 9.05 -7.14 44.61
N GLU A 15 8.13 -6.27 44.23
CA GLU A 15 8.44 -4.98 43.58
C GLU A 15 7.59 -3.86 44.21
N PRO A 16 7.86 -3.43 45.46
CA PRO A 16 7.12 -2.32 46.04
C PRO A 16 7.54 -0.99 45.39
N LYS A 17 6.58 -0.09 45.24
CA LYS A 17 6.83 1.26 44.75
C LYS A 17 7.44 2.14 45.89
N LYS A 18 7.95 3.31 45.52
CA LYS A 18 8.55 4.28 46.46
C LYS A 18 7.58 4.72 47.57
N ASP A 19 6.28 4.67 47.32
CA ASP A 19 5.20 5.00 48.26
C ASP A 19 4.74 3.81 49.13
N GLY A 20 5.44 2.67 49.06
CA GLY A 20 5.11 1.46 49.80
C GLY A 20 3.96 0.65 49.19
N THR A 21 3.33 1.14 48.13
CA THR A 21 2.25 0.38 47.47
C THR A 21 2.82 -0.73 46.55
N VAL A 22 2.05 -1.77 46.33
CA VAL A 22 2.37 -2.87 45.42
C VAL A 22 1.32 -3.03 44.34
N THR A 23 1.72 -3.55 43.19
CA THR A 23 0.84 -3.74 42.05
C THR A 23 -0.08 -4.93 42.26
N ILE A 24 -1.36 -4.76 41.95
CA ILE A 24 -2.35 -5.85 41.89
C ILE A 24 -2.23 -6.54 40.54
N MET A 25 -2.03 -7.85 40.55
CA MET A 25 -1.97 -8.70 39.38
C MET A 25 -3.27 -9.47 39.20
N ALA A 26 -3.67 -9.69 37.95
CA ALA A 26 -4.72 -10.64 37.58
C ALA A 26 -4.09 -11.93 37.03
N ARG A 27 -4.60 -13.09 37.47
CA ARG A 27 -4.28 -14.41 36.96
C ARG A 27 -5.55 -15.05 36.40
N ILE A 28 -5.48 -15.48 35.15
CA ILE A 28 -6.52 -16.23 34.46
C ILE A 28 -6.04 -17.68 34.37
N THR A 29 -6.86 -18.62 34.77
CA THR A 29 -6.64 -20.07 34.64
C THR A 29 -7.77 -20.67 33.83
N VAL A 30 -7.43 -21.37 32.74
CA VAL A 30 -8.39 -22.15 31.93
C VAL A 30 -7.76 -23.52 31.70
N ASP A 31 -8.49 -24.56 32.08
CA ASP A 31 -8.09 -25.97 31.92
C ASP A 31 -6.67 -26.30 32.41
N GLY A 32 -6.26 -25.65 33.54
CA GLY A 32 -4.94 -25.82 34.15
C GLY A 32 -3.86 -24.89 33.60
N GLU A 33 -4.03 -24.30 32.44
CA GLU A 33 -3.11 -23.32 31.89
C GLU A 33 -3.34 -21.94 32.50
N THR A 34 -2.24 -21.23 32.88
CA THR A 34 -2.34 -19.93 33.55
C THR A 34 -1.62 -18.82 32.78
N LYS A 35 -2.26 -17.67 32.69
CA LYS A 35 -1.65 -16.40 32.21
C LYS A 35 -1.93 -15.30 33.23
N GLN A 36 -0.95 -14.40 33.36
CA GLN A 36 -1.04 -13.31 34.35
C GLN A 36 -0.65 -11.97 33.72
N PHE A 37 -1.24 -10.89 34.25
CA PHE A 37 -0.95 -9.52 33.79
C PHE A 37 -1.21 -8.50 34.89
N SER A 38 -0.60 -7.32 34.78
CA SER A 38 -0.81 -6.22 35.71
C SER A 38 -2.16 -5.55 35.46
N THR A 39 -2.92 -5.32 36.55
CA THR A 39 -4.14 -4.50 36.49
C THR A 39 -3.84 -3.00 36.39
N LYS A 40 -2.56 -2.59 36.51
CA LYS A 40 -2.10 -1.19 36.64
C LYS A 40 -2.65 -0.47 37.90
N LYS A 41 -3.27 -1.19 38.82
CA LYS A 41 -3.75 -0.69 40.10
C LYS A 41 -2.77 -1.06 41.19
N THR A 42 -2.67 -0.22 42.23
CA THR A 42 -1.78 -0.42 43.36
C THR A 42 -2.50 -0.24 44.66
N ILE A 43 -2.01 -0.91 45.72
CA ILE A 43 -2.56 -0.83 47.07
C ILE A 43 -1.43 -1.09 48.10
N LEU A 44 -1.59 -0.61 49.34
CA LEU A 44 -0.73 -1.01 50.44
C LEU A 44 -0.94 -2.51 50.75
N PRO A 45 0.12 -3.30 50.99
CA PRO A 45 -0.01 -4.73 51.27
C PRO A 45 -0.93 -5.07 52.46
N GLU A 46 -0.95 -4.20 53.47
CA GLU A 46 -1.82 -4.31 54.66
C GLU A 46 -3.33 -4.15 54.33
N ASP A 47 -3.63 -3.35 53.32
CA ASP A 47 -5.01 -3.08 52.89
C ASP A 47 -5.53 -4.13 51.84
N TRP A 48 -4.88 -5.29 51.79
CA TRP A 48 -5.30 -6.36 50.90
C TRP A 48 -5.74 -7.62 51.66
N ASP A 49 -6.92 -8.06 51.41
CA ASP A 49 -7.37 -9.36 51.92
C ASP A 49 -7.09 -10.48 50.91
N ILE A 50 -6.18 -11.36 51.29
CA ILE A 50 -5.74 -12.48 50.44
C ILE A 50 -6.86 -13.49 50.19
N LYS A 51 -7.74 -13.72 51.18
CA LYS A 51 -8.80 -14.72 51.09
C LYS A 51 -9.89 -14.31 50.12
N SER A 52 -10.34 -13.09 50.19
CA SER A 52 -11.37 -12.55 49.28
C SER A 52 -10.76 -12.03 47.97
N GLY A 53 -9.43 -11.76 47.89
CA GLY A 53 -8.81 -11.11 46.74
C GLY A 53 -9.30 -9.69 46.51
N ARG A 54 -9.54 -8.93 47.61
CA ARG A 54 -10.11 -7.59 47.60
C ARG A 54 -9.34 -6.58 48.44
N ALA A 55 -9.52 -5.32 48.11
CA ALA A 55 -9.06 -4.22 48.91
C ALA A 55 -9.91 -4.04 50.18
N VAL A 56 -9.28 -3.81 51.29
CA VAL A 56 -9.88 -3.54 52.61
C VAL A 56 -9.17 -2.35 53.25
N ASN A 57 -9.76 -1.66 54.20
CA ASN A 57 -9.13 -0.53 54.91
C ASN A 57 -8.63 -1.01 56.30
N LYS A 58 -7.54 -1.77 56.34
CA LYS A 58 -6.91 -2.20 57.57
C LYS A 58 -5.91 -1.20 58.16
N SER A 59 -5.20 -0.51 57.28
CA SER A 59 -4.19 0.45 57.68
C SER A 59 -4.73 1.80 58.18
N GLY A 60 -5.99 2.10 57.87
CA GLY A 60 -6.61 3.40 58.11
C GLY A 60 -6.07 4.54 57.22
N LYS A 61 -5.09 4.25 56.32
CA LYS A 61 -4.45 5.24 55.45
C LYS A 61 -5.24 5.49 54.16
N SER A 62 -6.22 4.64 53.82
CA SER A 62 -7.03 4.79 52.62
C SER A 62 -8.47 5.21 53.02
N THR A 63 -9.11 6.05 52.21
CA THR A 63 -10.53 6.39 52.41
C THR A 63 -11.43 5.26 51.95
N SER A 64 -12.56 5.10 52.61
CA SER A 64 -13.58 4.07 52.22
C SER A 64 -14.03 4.22 50.77
N ALA A 65 -14.13 5.46 50.29
CA ALA A 65 -14.44 5.77 48.87
C ALA A 65 -13.38 5.24 47.90
N LYS A 66 -12.08 5.38 48.24
CA LYS A 66 -10.97 4.87 47.41
C LYS A 66 -10.96 3.35 47.35
N ILE A 67 -11.20 2.68 48.46
CA ILE A 67 -11.30 1.21 48.56
C ILE A 67 -12.49 0.71 47.74
N SER A 68 -13.68 1.31 47.91
CA SER A 68 -14.88 0.98 47.17
C SER A 68 -14.68 1.14 45.66
N LYS A 69 -14.07 2.27 45.21
CA LYS A 69 -13.74 2.53 43.80
C LYS A 69 -12.80 1.45 43.24
N LEU A 70 -11.74 1.11 43.98
CA LEU A 70 -10.79 0.10 43.55
C LEU A 70 -11.46 -1.29 43.41
N ASN A 71 -12.27 -1.67 44.37
CA ASN A 71 -13.02 -2.95 44.31
C ASN A 71 -13.98 -2.98 43.13
N LYS A 72 -14.69 -1.87 42.84
CA LYS A 72 -15.53 -1.76 41.64
C LYS A 72 -14.73 -1.94 40.36
N GLU A 73 -13.56 -1.28 40.23
CA GLU A 73 -12.71 -1.43 39.07
C GLU A 73 -12.18 -2.87 38.88
N LEU A 74 -11.91 -3.61 39.96
CA LEU A 74 -11.57 -5.03 39.91
C LEU A 74 -12.76 -5.91 39.50
N ASP A 75 -13.98 -5.58 39.94
CA ASP A 75 -15.20 -6.27 39.52
C ASP A 75 -15.48 -6.02 38.02
N ASP A 76 -15.35 -4.81 37.55
CA ASP A 76 -15.50 -4.45 36.15
C ASP A 76 -14.48 -5.23 35.27
N LEU A 77 -13.22 -5.33 35.71
CA LEU A 77 -12.20 -6.13 35.03
C LEU A 77 -12.55 -7.63 35.03
N ARG A 78 -13.06 -8.16 36.15
CA ARG A 78 -13.53 -9.55 36.25
C ARG A 78 -14.67 -9.81 35.25
N GLY A 79 -15.63 -8.87 35.17
CA GLY A 79 -16.72 -8.91 34.21
C GLY A 79 -16.22 -8.95 32.76
N GLN A 80 -15.30 -8.07 32.40
CA GLN A 80 -14.67 -8.04 31.06
C GLN A 80 -13.98 -9.36 30.71
N ILE A 81 -13.19 -9.93 31.64
CA ILE A 81 -12.54 -11.23 31.44
C ILE A 81 -13.60 -12.33 31.20
N SER A 82 -14.70 -12.36 31.99
CA SER A 82 -15.75 -13.35 31.84
C SER A 82 -16.51 -13.23 30.53
N ILE A 83 -16.78 -12.00 30.06
CA ILE A 83 -17.43 -11.75 28.77
C ILE A 83 -16.55 -12.28 27.62
N GLN A 84 -15.24 -11.96 27.65
CA GLN A 84 -14.30 -12.44 26.62
C GLN A 84 -14.12 -13.96 26.64
N TYR A 85 -14.14 -14.57 27.83
CA TYR A 85 -14.12 -16.03 27.96
C TYR A 85 -15.35 -16.67 27.30
N THR A 86 -16.55 -16.18 27.60
CA THR A 86 -17.79 -16.69 27.00
C THR A 86 -17.80 -16.48 25.49
N LYS A 87 -17.32 -15.32 25.00
CA LYS A 87 -17.23 -15.02 23.57
C LYS A 87 -16.30 -16.00 22.84
N GLN A 88 -15.11 -16.29 23.38
CA GLN A 88 -14.20 -17.26 22.78
C GLN A 88 -14.78 -18.68 22.82
N LEU A 89 -15.36 -19.08 23.93
CA LEU A 89 -15.97 -20.41 24.08
C LEU A 89 -17.09 -20.64 23.06
N ASN A 90 -17.97 -19.65 22.90
CA ASN A 90 -19.08 -19.73 21.94
C ASN A 90 -18.63 -19.74 20.48
N ASN A 91 -17.56 -18.99 20.15
CA ASN A 91 -17.08 -18.89 18.78
C ASN A 91 -16.22 -20.08 18.35
N ASN A 92 -15.39 -20.62 19.25
CA ASN A 92 -14.35 -21.58 18.91
C ASN A 92 -14.55 -22.95 19.56
N GLY A 93 -15.47 -23.08 20.52
CA GLY A 93 -15.68 -24.31 21.33
C GLY A 93 -14.58 -24.52 22.41
N TYR A 94 -13.54 -23.70 22.45
CA TYR A 94 -12.47 -23.74 23.45
C TYR A 94 -11.94 -22.32 23.71
N VAL A 95 -11.17 -22.16 24.80
CA VAL A 95 -10.60 -20.86 25.20
C VAL A 95 -9.08 -20.99 25.38
N GLU A 96 -8.32 -20.11 24.70
CA GLU A 96 -6.89 -19.98 24.86
C GLU A 96 -6.59 -18.88 25.91
N PRO A 97 -5.93 -19.20 27.04
CA PRO A 97 -5.64 -18.22 28.10
C PRO A 97 -4.82 -17.02 27.64
N GLU A 98 -3.89 -17.21 26.72
CA GLU A 98 -3.07 -16.13 26.18
C GLU A 98 -3.88 -15.18 25.31
N LYS A 99 -4.72 -15.71 24.46
CA LYS A 99 -5.63 -14.95 23.61
C LYS A 99 -6.66 -14.19 24.43
N LEU A 100 -7.17 -14.86 25.50
CA LEU A 100 -8.06 -14.22 26.47
C LEU A 100 -7.40 -13.03 27.16
N ARG A 101 -6.17 -13.20 27.65
CA ARG A 101 -5.38 -12.09 28.24
C ARG A 101 -5.16 -10.95 27.22
N ASN A 102 -4.80 -11.26 25.99
CA ASN A 102 -4.51 -10.28 24.94
C ASN A 102 -5.76 -9.48 24.57
N ASN A 103 -6.92 -10.14 24.47
CA ASN A 103 -8.21 -9.49 24.24
C ASN A 103 -8.59 -8.53 25.37
N VAL A 104 -8.42 -8.96 26.63
CA VAL A 104 -8.71 -8.12 27.80
C VAL A 104 -7.78 -6.90 27.86
N LEU A 105 -6.52 -7.05 27.46
CA LEU A 105 -5.53 -5.96 27.40
C LEU A 105 -5.62 -5.11 26.13
N GLY A 106 -6.50 -5.46 25.18
CA GLY A 106 -6.63 -4.80 23.89
C GLY A 106 -5.38 -4.99 23.00
N ILE A 107 -4.57 -6.02 23.26
CA ILE A 107 -3.33 -6.29 22.50
C ILE A 107 -3.69 -6.82 21.10
N GLU A 108 -4.69 -7.70 21.00
CA GLU A 108 -5.15 -8.22 19.70
C GLU A 108 -5.83 -7.13 18.85
N GLU A 109 -6.51 -6.18 19.48
CA GLU A 109 -7.10 -5.05 18.75
C GLU A 109 -6.06 -4.21 18.06
N LYS A 110 -4.88 -4.02 18.68
CA LYS A 110 -3.75 -3.32 18.04
C LYS A 110 -3.17 -4.08 16.84
N GLN A 111 -3.25 -5.41 16.83
CA GLN A 111 -2.80 -6.23 15.71
C GLN A 111 -3.71 -6.12 14.48
N HIS A 112 -4.96 -5.68 14.66
CA HIS A 112 -5.93 -5.48 13.57
C HIS A 112 -6.07 -4.02 13.16
N SER A 113 -5.02 -3.22 13.38
CA SER A 113 -4.98 -1.83 12.92
C SER A 113 -4.66 -1.73 11.43
N LEU A 114 -5.09 -0.63 10.81
CA LEU A 114 -4.87 -0.37 9.39
C LEU A 114 -3.38 -0.37 9.04
N LEU A 115 -2.55 0.32 9.84
CA LEU A 115 -1.13 0.44 9.54
C LEU A 115 -0.36 -0.86 9.75
N THR A 116 -0.80 -1.74 10.65
CA THR A 116 -0.24 -3.09 10.79
C THR A 116 -0.41 -3.87 9.49
N TYR A 117 -1.64 -4.00 8.97
CA TYR A 117 -1.90 -4.70 7.72
C TYR A 117 -1.26 -4.03 6.51
N PHE A 118 -1.20 -2.70 6.49
CA PHE A 118 -0.51 -1.97 5.44
C PHE A 118 1.00 -2.28 5.43
N THR A 119 1.60 -2.37 6.61
CA THR A 119 3.02 -2.70 6.75
C THR A 119 3.31 -4.13 6.30
N GLU A 120 2.51 -5.09 6.75
CA GLU A 120 2.62 -6.50 6.37
C GLU A 120 2.43 -6.70 4.86
N HIS A 121 1.39 -6.11 4.29
CA HIS A 121 1.15 -6.13 2.85
C HIS A 121 2.34 -5.56 2.07
N ASN A 122 2.87 -4.42 2.50
CA ASN A 122 3.97 -3.77 1.80
C ASN A 122 5.28 -4.56 1.93
N LEU A 123 5.54 -5.22 3.07
CA LEU A 123 6.67 -6.12 3.22
C LEU A 123 6.58 -7.31 2.25
N GLN A 124 5.43 -7.99 2.20
CA GLN A 124 5.22 -9.08 1.24
C GLN A 124 5.30 -8.60 -0.22
N TYR A 125 4.85 -7.37 -0.48
CA TYR A 125 4.96 -6.79 -1.81
C TYR A 125 6.42 -6.48 -2.18
N LYS A 126 7.23 -6.03 -1.21
CA LYS A 126 8.66 -5.77 -1.36
C LYS A 126 9.43 -7.05 -1.76
N ASP A 127 9.09 -8.19 -1.16
CA ASP A 127 9.72 -9.47 -1.47
C ASP A 127 9.45 -9.93 -2.92
N LYS A 128 8.39 -9.42 -3.54
CA LYS A 128 8.04 -9.67 -4.95
C LYS A 128 8.73 -8.74 -5.95
N VAL A 129 9.43 -7.71 -5.47
CA VAL A 129 10.13 -6.74 -6.34
C VAL A 129 11.28 -7.43 -7.06
N GLY A 130 11.34 -7.25 -8.37
CA GLY A 130 12.32 -7.91 -9.25
C GLY A 130 11.85 -9.26 -9.82
N THR A 131 10.73 -9.80 -9.34
CA THR A 131 10.11 -11.01 -9.90
C THR A 131 8.75 -10.70 -10.53
N THR A 132 7.72 -10.53 -9.71
CA THR A 132 6.34 -10.28 -10.16
C THR A 132 5.86 -8.84 -9.92
N ALA A 133 6.65 -8.02 -9.24
CA ALA A 133 6.33 -6.64 -8.92
C ALA A 133 7.49 -5.70 -9.26
N THR A 134 7.15 -4.43 -9.51
CA THR A 134 8.16 -3.39 -9.78
C THR A 134 8.40 -2.52 -8.54
N GLN A 135 9.64 -2.04 -8.36
CA GLN A 135 9.99 -1.07 -7.32
C GLN A 135 9.07 0.16 -7.34
N LYS A 136 8.68 0.62 -8.54
CA LYS A 136 7.77 1.76 -8.70
C LYS A 136 6.39 1.50 -8.11
N THR A 137 5.87 0.28 -8.22
CA THR A 137 4.57 -0.09 -7.64
C THR A 137 4.67 -0.18 -6.12
N TYR A 138 5.74 -0.79 -5.58
CA TYR A 138 6.02 -0.81 -4.14
C TYR A 138 6.05 0.62 -3.56
N SER A 139 6.83 1.53 -4.15
CA SER A 139 6.92 2.93 -3.71
C SER A 139 5.55 3.64 -3.70
N ARG A 140 4.63 3.27 -4.61
CA ARG A 140 3.27 3.81 -4.62
C ARG A 140 2.39 3.31 -3.46
N TYR A 141 2.59 2.06 -3.01
CA TYR A 141 1.93 1.56 -1.80
C TYR A 141 2.47 2.25 -0.54
N GLU A 142 3.79 2.44 -0.44
CA GLU A 142 4.40 3.21 0.67
C GLU A 142 3.87 4.65 0.71
N LEU A 143 3.79 5.31 -0.44
CA LEU A 143 3.22 6.65 -0.53
C LEU A 143 1.73 6.67 -0.12
N THR A 144 0.97 5.61 -0.48
CA THR A 144 -0.44 5.50 -0.07
C THR A 144 -0.56 5.36 1.45
N LYS A 145 0.29 4.53 2.06
CA LYS A 145 0.37 4.40 3.52
C LYS A 145 0.66 5.73 4.19
N GLN A 146 1.65 6.47 3.69
CA GLN A 146 2.00 7.78 4.24
C GLN A 146 0.83 8.77 4.15
N ARG A 147 0.13 8.82 3.00
CA ARG A 147 -1.06 9.68 2.84
C ARG A 147 -2.20 9.34 3.81
N LEU A 148 -2.39 8.05 4.11
CA LEU A 148 -3.37 7.62 5.12
C LEU A 148 -2.94 8.03 6.54
N ILE A 149 -1.67 7.93 6.88
CA ILE A 149 -1.13 8.40 8.17
C ILE A 149 -1.40 9.90 8.33
N ASP A 150 -1.04 10.70 7.33
CA ASP A 150 -1.24 12.15 7.34
C ASP A 150 -2.73 12.51 7.44
N PHE A 151 -3.58 11.83 6.68
CA PHE A 151 -5.04 11.98 6.71
C PHE A 151 -5.63 11.67 8.09
N MET A 152 -5.27 10.52 8.68
CA MET A 152 -5.77 10.13 10.01
C MET A 152 -5.35 11.14 11.08
N LYS A 153 -4.12 11.64 11.00
CA LYS A 153 -3.60 12.65 11.93
C LYS A 153 -4.33 13.98 11.80
N VAL A 154 -4.57 14.44 10.57
CA VAL A 154 -5.22 15.75 10.31
C VAL A 154 -6.72 15.68 10.60
N LYS A 155 -7.41 14.68 10.07
CA LYS A 155 -8.88 14.63 10.11
C LYS A 155 -9.44 14.01 11.39
N TYR A 156 -8.77 12.99 11.94
CA TYR A 156 -9.25 12.21 13.09
C TYR A 156 -8.40 12.38 14.34
N ARG A 157 -7.22 13.03 14.26
CA ARG A 157 -6.26 13.22 15.36
C ARG A 157 -5.80 11.91 16.01
N VAL A 158 -5.72 10.85 15.23
CA VAL A 158 -5.24 9.52 15.63
C VAL A 158 -4.00 9.13 14.84
N SER A 159 -3.15 8.29 15.44
CA SER A 159 -1.95 7.75 14.78
C SER A 159 -2.24 6.51 13.95
N ASP A 160 -3.32 5.78 14.25
CA ASP A 160 -3.76 4.57 13.57
C ASP A 160 -5.24 4.31 13.88
N ILE A 161 -5.90 3.44 13.15
CA ILE A 161 -7.32 3.07 13.32
C ILE A 161 -7.49 1.57 13.17
N LEU A 162 -8.44 0.99 13.92
CA LEU A 162 -8.78 -0.43 13.74
C LEU A 162 -9.55 -0.63 12.44
N ILE A 163 -9.25 -1.69 11.69
CA ILE A 163 -9.92 -1.95 10.40
C ILE A 163 -11.45 -2.00 10.54
N ARG A 164 -11.96 -2.54 11.64
CA ARG A 164 -13.40 -2.62 11.91
C ARG A 164 -14.10 -1.26 12.10
N GLU A 165 -13.33 -0.20 12.38
CA GLU A 165 -13.84 1.16 12.57
C GLU A 165 -13.87 1.95 11.25
N ILE A 166 -13.24 1.41 10.20
CA ILE A 166 -13.24 2.00 8.88
C ILE A 166 -14.62 1.76 8.24
N ASN A 167 -15.27 2.84 7.83
CA ASN A 167 -16.57 2.82 7.19
C ASN A 167 -16.55 3.60 5.86
N ALA A 168 -17.67 3.61 5.14
CA ALA A 168 -17.77 4.31 3.85
C ALA A 168 -17.44 5.81 3.95
N VAL A 169 -17.81 6.46 5.06
CA VAL A 169 -17.51 7.88 5.30
C VAL A 169 -16.00 8.11 5.43
N PHE A 170 -15.27 7.19 6.06
CA PHE A 170 -13.81 7.27 6.13
C PHE A 170 -13.17 7.22 4.74
N ILE A 171 -13.68 6.34 3.85
CA ILE A 171 -13.18 6.21 2.48
C ILE A 171 -13.42 7.51 1.70
N GLU A 172 -14.64 8.05 1.77
CA GLU A 172 -15.02 9.30 1.10
C GLU A 172 -14.17 10.48 1.61
N ASN A 173 -14.00 10.60 2.94
CA ASN A 173 -13.18 11.63 3.53
C ASN A 173 -11.70 11.52 3.11
N PHE A 174 -11.15 10.31 2.96
CA PHE A 174 -9.80 10.11 2.45
C PHE A 174 -9.68 10.57 0.99
N TYR A 175 -10.64 10.21 0.14
CA TYR A 175 -10.69 10.69 -1.25
C TYR A 175 -10.74 12.22 -1.32
N LEU A 176 -11.64 12.85 -0.54
CA LEU A 176 -11.76 14.31 -0.49
C LEU A 176 -10.51 15.00 0.05
N TYR A 177 -9.86 14.41 1.04
CA TYR A 177 -8.57 14.89 1.57
C TYR A 177 -7.49 14.92 0.47
N LEU A 178 -7.39 13.86 -0.34
CA LEU A 178 -6.44 13.82 -1.45
C LEU A 178 -6.75 14.88 -2.52
N ARG A 179 -8.03 15.14 -2.77
CA ARG A 179 -8.48 16.13 -3.77
C ARG A 179 -8.25 17.56 -3.31
N ASN A 180 -8.67 17.88 -2.10
CA ASN A 180 -8.76 19.27 -1.61
C ASN A 180 -7.45 19.75 -0.97
N GLU A 181 -6.85 18.93 -0.08
CA GLU A 181 -5.63 19.35 0.64
C GLU A 181 -4.35 19.16 -0.20
N HIS A 182 -4.35 18.21 -1.13
CA HIS A 182 -3.18 17.92 -1.95
C HIS A 182 -3.34 18.28 -3.43
N GLY A 183 -4.48 18.79 -3.88
CA GLY A 183 -4.72 19.15 -5.27
C GLY A 183 -4.56 18.00 -6.26
N ILE A 184 -4.67 16.75 -5.79
CA ILE A 184 -4.48 15.55 -6.61
C ILE A 184 -5.68 15.39 -7.56
N ASN A 185 -5.43 15.18 -8.87
CA ASN A 185 -6.52 14.94 -9.83
C ASN A 185 -7.29 13.64 -9.51
N ASN A 186 -8.55 13.56 -9.99
CA ASN A 186 -9.45 12.45 -9.71
C ASN A 186 -8.81 11.08 -9.97
N ASN A 187 -8.27 10.85 -11.15
CA ASN A 187 -7.71 9.55 -11.52
C ASN A 187 -6.56 9.11 -10.63
N THR A 188 -5.75 10.04 -10.16
CA THR A 188 -4.66 9.75 -9.24
C THR A 188 -5.19 9.48 -7.84
N ALA A 189 -6.16 10.27 -7.35
CA ALA A 189 -6.81 10.05 -6.05
C ALA A 189 -7.51 8.67 -6.02
N MET A 190 -8.25 8.32 -7.06
CA MET A 190 -8.89 7.00 -7.19
C MET A 190 -7.87 5.85 -7.13
N LYS A 191 -6.66 6.03 -7.70
CA LYS A 191 -5.59 5.02 -7.59
C LYS A 191 -5.01 4.89 -6.17
N PHE A 192 -4.99 5.93 -5.37
CA PHE A 192 -4.69 5.84 -3.95
C PHE A 192 -5.76 5.03 -3.22
N VAL A 193 -7.01 5.36 -3.46
CA VAL A 193 -8.16 4.66 -2.87
C VAL A 193 -8.20 3.18 -3.28
N GLN A 194 -7.90 2.84 -4.54
CA GLN A 194 -7.79 1.45 -4.99
C GLN A 194 -6.68 0.67 -4.26
N ARG A 195 -5.50 1.28 -4.03
CA ARG A 195 -4.42 0.62 -3.26
C ARG A 195 -4.81 0.42 -1.81
N PHE A 196 -5.50 1.38 -1.22
CA PHE A 196 -6.06 1.23 0.12
C PHE A 196 -7.04 0.05 0.18
N HIS A 197 -7.97 -0.05 -0.78
CA HIS A 197 -8.89 -1.18 -0.91
C HIS A 197 -8.14 -2.52 -1.03
N SER A 198 -7.07 -2.57 -1.84
CA SER A 198 -6.26 -3.79 -1.98
C SER A 198 -5.67 -4.26 -0.65
N VAL A 199 -5.29 -3.35 0.25
CA VAL A 199 -4.78 -3.69 1.59
C VAL A 199 -5.91 -4.22 2.49
N LEU A 200 -7.13 -3.68 2.40
CA LEU A 200 -8.26 -4.25 3.14
C LEU A 200 -8.64 -5.64 2.62
N ILE A 201 -8.57 -5.87 1.31
CA ILE A 201 -8.74 -7.21 0.73
C ILE A 201 -7.65 -8.16 1.27
N TYR A 202 -6.40 -7.70 1.34
CA TYR A 202 -5.32 -8.48 1.96
C TYR A 202 -5.63 -8.85 3.42
N ALA A 203 -6.09 -7.90 4.23
CA ALA A 203 -6.49 -8.17 5.62
C ALA A 203 -7.62 -9.20 5.71
N LYS A 204 -8.62 -9.12 4.83
CA LYS A 204 -9.71 -10.10 4.74
C LYS A 204 -9.20 -11.49 4.36
N ASN A 205 -8.30 -11.58 3.38
CA ASN A 205 -7.68 -12.84 2.95
C ASN A 205 -6.74 -13.43 4.02
N SER A 206 -6.21 -12.60 4.93
CA SER A 206 -5.43 -13.03 6.10
C SER A 206 -6.32 -13.50 7.26
N GLY A 207 -7.63 -13.63 7.05
CA GLY A 207 -8.58 -14.18 8.03
C GLY A 207 -9.27 -13.14 8.93
N LEU A 208 -9.04 -11.83 8.71
CA LEU A 208 -9.74 -10.79 9.45
C LEU A 208 -11.19 -10.66 8.97
N ASN A 209 -12.15 -10.86 9.87
CA ASN A 209 -13.56 -10.68 9.54
C ASN A 209 -14.03 -9.27 9.87
N PHE A 210 -14.50 -8.54 8.86
CA PHE A 210 -15.07 -7.19 8.96
C PHE A 210 -16.02 -6.91 7.80
N VAL A 211 -16.89 -5.92 7.98
CA VAL A 211 -17.76 -5.45 6.88
C VAL A 211 -16.94 -4.61 5.94
N ASP A 212 -16.98 -4.93 4.64
CA ASP A 212 -16.22 -4.21 3.62
C ASP A 212 -16.72 -2.75 3.50
N PRO A 213 -15.91 -1.75 3.87
CA PRO A 213 -16.33 -0.35 3.81
C PRO A 213 -16.43 0.20 2.38
N PHE A 214 -15.92 -0.54 1.39
CA PHE A 214 -15.96 -0.18 -0.03
C PHE A 214 -17.24 -0.64 -0.75
N GLY A 215 -18.12 -1.39 -0.08
CA GLY A 215 -19.33 -1.96 -0.71
C GLY A 215 -20.23 -0.94 -1.42
N SER A 216 -20.27 0.31 -0.93
CA SER A 216 -21.01 1.42 -1.56
C SER A 216 -20.13 2.41 -2.34
N PHE A 217 -18.80 2.29 -2.27
CA PHE A 217 -17.88 3.23 -2.91
C PHE A 217 -17.72 2.92 -4.40
N LYS A 218 -18.05 3.89 -5.27
CA LYS A 218 -17.91 3.75 -6.71
C LYS A 218 -16.59 4.33 -7.20
N PHE A 219 -15.73 3.47 -7.77
CA PHE A 219 -14.51 3.91 -8.42
C PHE A 219 -14.84 4.54 -9.78
N SER A 220 -14.87 5.88 -9.83
CA SER A 220 -15.14 6.63 -11.07
C SER A 220 -13.85 7.29 -11.57
N PHE A 221 -13.47 6.95 -12.80
CA PHE A 221 -12.31 7.52 -13.47
C PHE A 221 -12.75 8.47 -14.57
N ASP A 222 -12.13 9.65 -14.63
CA ASP A 222 -12.31 10.57 -15.72
C ASP A 222 -11.70 9.98 -17.00
N LYS A 223 -12.42 10.06 -18.09
CA LYS A 223 -11.89 9.70 -19.41
C LYS A 223 -10.84 10.75 -19.79
N VAL A 224 -9.63 10.30 -19.98
CA VAL A 224 -8.53 11.15 -20.44
C VAL A 224 -8.39 10.96 -21.94
N ASP A 225 -8.83 11.93 -22.72
CA ASP A 225 -8.48 12.00 -24.13
C ASP A 225 -7.04 12.49 -24.25
N ARG A 226 -6.19 11.68 -24.85
CA ARG A 226 -4.77 12.01 -25.07
C ARG A 226 -4.52 12.51 -26.49
N GLY A 227 -5.55 12.50 -27.32
CA GLY A 227 -5.43 12.77 -28.73
C GLY A 227 -4.58 11.73 -29.48
N TYR A 228 -4.35 12.02 -30.74
CA TYR A 228 -3.43 11.30 -31.62
C TYR A 228 -2.81 12.29 -32.60
N LEU A 229 -1.69 11.92 -33.21
CA LEU A 229 -1.13 12.66 -34.33
C LEU A 229 -1.67 12.06 -35.62
N ASN A 230 -2.07 12.91 -36.55
CA ASN A 230 -2.39 12.48 -37.92
C ASN A 230 -1.09 12.27 -38.73
N GLN A 231 -1.22 11.73 -39.98
CA GLN A 231 -0.07 11.45 -40.81
C GLN A 231 0.69 12.72 -41.18
N ASP A 232 -0.02 13.82 -41.50
CA ASP A 232 0.62 15.09 -41.89
C ASP A 232 1.48 15.67 -40.74
N GLU A 233 1.00 15.56 -39.50
CA GLU A 233 1.77 15.99 -38.32
C GLU A 233 3.02 15.13 -38.09
N ILE A 234 2.93 13.83 -38.35
CA ILE A 234 4.09 12.93 -38.27
C ILE A 234 5.09 13.23 -39.37
N ASP A 235 4.62 13.41 -40.59
CA ASP A 235 5.47 13.77 -41.73
C ASP A 235 6.14 15.12 -41.54
N LEU A 236 5.42 16.08 -40.96
CA LEU A 236 5.97 17.39 -40.57
C LEU A 236 7.09 17.22 -39.54
N ILE A 237 6.91 16.43 -38.49
CA ILE A 237 7.92 16.14 -37.47
C ILE A 237 9.10 15.41 -38.10
N TYR A 238 8.86 14.40 -38.93
CA TYR A 238 9.91 13.57 -39.57
C TYR A 238 10.81 14.39 -40.50
N ASN A 239 10.20 15.23 -41.37
CA ASN A 239 10.94 16.01 -42.37
C ASN A 239 11.54 17.29 -41.82
N LYS A 240 11.21 17.68 -40.56
CA LYS A 240 11.73 18.88 -39.94
C LYS A 240 13.24 18.75 -39.69
N GLU A 241 14.03 19.67 -40.25
CA GLU A 241 15.43 19.81 -39.89
C GLU A 241 15.56 20.58 -38.57
N PHE A 242 16.33 20.00 -37.65
CA PHE A 242 16.65 20.62 -36.38
C PHE A 242 18.13 20.95 -36.31
N SER A 243 18.47 22.21 -36.03
CA SER A 243 19.84 22.64 -35.77
C SER A 243 20.43 22.00 -34.50
N SER A 244 19.56 21.61 -33.54
CA SER A 244 19.94 20.91 -32.31
C SER A 244 19.98 19.41 -32.52
N ALA A 245 21.18 18.81 -32.37
CA ALA A 245 21.36 17.36 -32.45
C ALA A 245 20.50 16.59 -31.44
N ARG A 246 20.21 17.15 -30.23
CA ARG A 246 19.33 16.55 -29.22
C ARG A 246 17.89 16.43 -29.70
N LEU A 247 17.36 17.46 -30.37
CA LEU A 247 15.99 17.43 -30.91
C LEU A 247 15.91 16.48 -32.10
N ALA A 248 16.88 16.46 -32.98
CA ALA A 248 16.95 15.50 -34.10
C ALA A 248 16.96 14.05 -33.58
N GLN A 249 17.73 13.78 -32.52
CA GLN A 249 17.76 12.45 -31.87
C GLN A 249 16.37 12.06 -31.27
N VAL A 250 15.73 12.97 -30.55
CA VAL A 250 14.41 12.70 -29.94
C VAL A 250 13.33 12.52 -31.00
N ARG A 251 13.36 13.33 -32.07
CA ARG A 251 12.51 13.12 -33.24
C ARG A 251 12.63 11.70 -33.77
N ASP A 252 13.86 11.25 -34.05
CA ASP A 252 14.12 9.92 -34.62
C ASP A 252 13.57 8.81 -33.69
N MET A 253 13.76 8.93 -32.36
CA MET A 253 13.23 7.96 -31.40
C MET A 253 11.72 7.95 -31.38
N PHE A 254 11.09 9.13 -31.45
CA PHE A 254 9.63 9.26 -31.47
C PHE A 254 9.04 8.69 -32.77
N ILE A 255 9.58 9.05 -33.92
CA ILE A 255 9.17 8.54 -35.23
C ILE A 255 9.35 7.01 -35.30
N PHE A 256 10.47 6.49 -34.81
CA PHE A 256 10.68 5.05 -34.72
C PHE A 256 9.54 4.36 -33.92
N SER A 257 9.16 4.96 -32.77
CA SER A 257 8.05 4.43 -31.97
C SER A 257 6.68 4.56 -32.66
N CYS A 258 6.45 5.61 -33.45
CA CYS A 258 5.23 5.78 -34.24
C CYS A 258 5.05 4.64 -35.27
N TYR A 259 6.12 4.26 -35.94
CA TYR A 259 6.10 3.21 -36.98
C TYR A 259 6.21 1.78 -36.45
N THR A 260 6.66 1.59 -35.21
CA THR A 260 6.84 0.25 -34.61
C THR A 260 5.89 -0.07 -33.47
N GLY A 261 5.23 0.94 -32.91
CA GLY A 261 4.37 0.77 -31.72
C GLY A 261 5.13 0.35 -30.45
N LEU A 262 6.48 0.43 -30.46
CA LEU A 262 7.29 0.09 -29.29
C LEU A 262 7.10 1.11 -28.18
N SER A 263 7.05 0.62 -26.94
CA SER A 263 7.03 1.51 -25.79
C SER A 263 8.42 2.10 -25.53
N TYR A 264 8.48 3.18 -24.75
CA TYR A 264 9.75 3.77 -24.35
C TYR A 264 10.73 2.73 -23.77
N ILE A 265 10.28 1.84 -22.90
CA ILE A 265 11.14 0.84 -22.27
C ILE A 265 11.58 -0.26 -23.26
N ASP A 266 10.69 -0.68 -24.16
CA ASP A 266 11.02 -1.64 -25.21
C ASP A 266 12.07 -1.05 -26.16
N LEU A 267 11.92 0.26 -26.50
CA LEU A 267 12.90 0.98 -27.32
C LEU A 267 14.27 1.10 -26.63
N CYS A 268 14.30 1.39 -25.31
CA CYS A 268 15.53 1.43 -24.52
C CYS A 268 16.28 0.10 -24.51
N ASN A 269 15.54 -1.00 -24.58
CA ASN A 269 16.09 -2.34 -24.46
C ASN A 269 16.40 -3.00 -25.81
N LEU A 270 16.01 -2.38 -26.93
CA LEU A 270 16.17 -2.93 -28.27
C LEU A 270 17.64 -3.19 -28.62
N THR A 271 17.94 -4.41 -29.06
CA THR A 271 19.27 -4.90 -29.43
C THR A 271 19.29 -5.50 -30.85
N LYS A 272 20.47 -5.82 -31.37
CA LYS A 272 20.60 -6.49 -32.69
C LYS A 272 19.95 -7.87 -32.71
N GLU A 273 19.89 -8.56 -31.58
CA GLU A 273 19.33 -9.90 -31.44
C GLU A 273 17.80 -9.90 -31.60
N ASP A 274 17.17 -8.74 -31.39
CA ASP A 274 15.73 -8.55 -31.55
C ASP A 274 15.31 -8.34 -33.01
N ILE A 275 16.25 -8.12 -33.92
CA ILE A 275 16.00 -7.92 -35.35
C ILE A 275 16.31 -9.21 -36.10
N LYS A 276 15.28 -9.85 -36.65
CA LYS A 276 15.38 -11.16 -37.27
C LYS A 276 14.65 -11.18 -38.61
N PHE A 277 15.11 -12.05 -39.51
CA PHE A 277 14.35 -12.38 -40.70
C PHE A 277 13.15 -13.26 -40.33
N ALA A 278 11.98 -12.86 -40.79
CA ALA A 278 10.76 -13.65 -40.62
C ALA A 278 10.53 -14.55 -41.84
N PHE A 279 9.41 -15.31 -41.81
CA PHE A 279 9.01 -16.24 -42.83
C PHE A 279 8.79 -15.61 -44.22
N ASP A 280 8.53 -14.29 -44.26
CA ASP A 280 8.32 -13.51 -45.49
C ASP A 280 9.65 -12.96 -46.07
N GLY A 281 10.79 -13.35 -45.51
CA GLY A 281 12.11 -12.88 -45.90
C GLY A 281 12.40 -11.43 -45.56
N LYS A 282 11.56 -10.75 -44.79
CA LYS A 282 11.75 -9.38 -44.36
C LYS A 282 12.29 -9.32 -42.93
N LEU A 283 12.90 -8.19 -42.57
CA LEU A 283 13.34 -7.94 -41.21
C LEU A 283 12.16 -7.57 -40.32
N TRP A 284 12.12 -8.18 -39.16
CA TRP A 284 11.11 -7.94 -38.12
C TRP A 284 11.80 -7.65 -36.79
N ILE A 285 11.15 -6.83 -35.94
CA ILE A 285 11.46 -6.69 -34.53
C ILE A 285 10.66 -7.74 -33.79
N MET A 286 11.33 -8.65 -33.09
CA MET A 286 10.71 -9.74 -32.32
C MET A 286 11.16 -9.64 -30.87
N ILE A 287 10.29 -9.08 -30.02
CA ILE A 287 10.58 -8.85 -28.60
C ILE A 287 9.47 -9.38 -27.69
N LYS A 288 9.82 -9.64 -26.43
CA LYS A 288 8.84 -9.71 -25.34
C LYS A 288 8.70 -8.33 -24.69
N ARG A 289 7.47 -7.81 -24.67
CA ARG A 289 7.20 -6.49 -24.04
C ARG A 289 7.59 -6.52 -22.57
N GLU A 290 8.47 -5.63 -22.16
CA GLU A 290 8.99 -5.52 -20.79
C GLU A 290 7.87 -5.41 -19.73
N LYS A 291 6.78 -4.71 -20.05
CA LYS A 291 5.69 -4.48 -19.09
C LYS A 291 4.75 -5.66 -18.90
N THR A 292 4.55 -6.48 -19.93
CA THR A 292 3.46 -7.49 -19.96
C THR A 292 3.96 -8.89 -20.25
N GLY A 293 5.22 -9.07 -20.66
CA GLY A 293 5.77 -10.36 -21.07
C GLY A 293 5.15 -10.94 -22.36
N VAL A 294 4.31 -10.16 -23.04
CA VAL A 294 3.64 -10.61 -24.28
C VAL A 294 4.58 -10.44 -25.47
N ASP A 295 4.63 -11.44 -26.34
CA ASP A 295 5.40 -11.38 -27.58
C ASP A 295 4.84 -10.27 -28.49
N SER A 296 5.74 -9.50 -29.10
CA SER A 296 5.41 -8.41 -30.01
C SER A 296 6.34 -8.50 -31.24
N ASN A 297 5.75 -8.91 -32.36
CA ASN A 297 6.44 -9.05 -33.63
C ASN A 297 5.97 -7.92 -34.54
N VAL A 298 6.89 -7.08 -34.98
CA VAL A 298 6.59 -5.88 -35.78
C VAL A 298 7.47 -5.89 -37.02
N PRO A 299 6.90 -5.79 -38.24
CA PRO A 299 7.70 -5.69 -39.46
C PRO A 299 8.51 -4.38 -39.45
N LEU A 300 9.75 -4.47 -39.84
CA LEU A 300 10.66 -3.31 -39.90
C LEU A 300 10.44 -2.58 -41.23
N LEU A 301 9.65 -1.53 -41.20
CA LEU A 301 9.35 -0.68 -42.34
C LEU A 301 10.55 0.18 -42.74
N GLU A 302 10.48 0.88 -43.88
CA GLU A 302 11.62 1.62 -44.45
C GLU A 302 12.12 2.74 -43.53
N ILE A 303 11.24 3.57 -42.97
CA ILE A 303 11.64 4.68 -42.07
C ILE A 303 12.36 4.16 -40.81
N PRO A 304 11.85 3.17 -40.07
CA PRO A 304 12.61 2.54 -38.99
C PRO A 304 13.96 1.97 -39.39
N LYS A 305 14.11 1.38 -40.61
CA LYS A 305 15.40 0.89 -41.12
C LYS A 305 16.39 2.02 -41.31
N GLN A 306 15.97 3.13 -41.91
CA GLN A 306 16.81 4.32 -42.13
C GLN A 306 17.28 4.92 -40.78
N ILE A 307 16.38 4.95 -39.79
CA ILE A 307 16.73 5.40 -38.44
C ILE A 307 17.80 4.48 -37.81
N LEU A 308 17.61 3.15 -37.90
CA LEU A 308 18.60 2.20 -37.40
C LEU A 308 19.97 2.36 -38.09
N ALA A 309 19.97 2.48 -39.41
CA ALA A 309 21.20 2.69 -40.16
C ALA A 309 21.93 3.97 -39.75
N LYS A 310 21.19 5.06 -39.48
CA LYS A 310 21.75 6.33 -38.98
C LYS A 310 22.56 6.20 -37.68
N TYR A 311 22.15 5.26 -36.80
CA TYR A 311 22.75 5.05 -35.48
C TYR A 311 23.64 3.80 -35.41
N GLU A 312 23.81 3.07 -36.51
CA GLU A 312 24.62 1.86 -36.53
C GLU A 312 26.06 2.14 -36.13
N GLY A 313 26.61 1.31 -35.26
CA GLY A 313 27.97 1.42 -34.74
C GLY A 313 28.23 2.60 -33.78
N LYS A 314 27.24 3.46 -33.55
CA LYS A 314 27.40 4.65 -32.68
C LYS A 314 27.05 4.37 -31.20
N MET A 315 26.38 3.27 -30.92
CA MET A 315 25.90 2.96 -29.57
C MET A 315 26.79 1.97 -28.84
N LYS A 316 26.92 2.13 -27.51
CA LYS A 316 27.69 1.23 -26.66
C LYS A 316 26.72 0.17 -26.04
N GLY A 317 27.28 -0.97 -25.62
CA GLY A 317 26.52 -1.98 -24.85
C GLY A 317 25.45 -2.73 -25.65
N GLY A 318 25.61 -2.90 -26.98
CA GLY A 318 24.70 -3.67 -27.82
C GLY A 318 23.38 -2.97 -28.16
N LYS A 319 23.15 -1.75 -27.64
CA LYS A 319 21.95 -0.98 -27.94
C LYS A 319 21.93 -0.49 -29.38
N LEU A 320 20.74 -0.41 -29.99
CA LEU A 320 20.58 0.06 -31.37
C LEU A 320 20.31 1.55 -31.47
N LEU A 321 19.71 2.16 -30.44
CA LEU A 321 19.19 3.51 -30.49
C LEU A 321 19.65 4.35 -29.30
N PRO A 322 19.89 5.67 -29.48
CA PRO A 322 20.38 6.57 -28.45
C PRO A 322 19.26 7.10 -27.56
N VAL A 323 18.61 6.23 -26.80
CA VAL A 323 17.46 6.60 -25.98
C VAL A 323 17.91 7.31 -24.70
N ILE A 324 17.41 8.53 -24.49
CA ILE A 324 17.61 9.34 -23.27
C ILE A 324 16.49 9.05 -22.26
N SER A 325 16.58 9.59 -21.04
CA SER A 325 15.54 9.39 -20.02
C SER A 325 14.13 9.81 -20.50
N ASN A 326 13.10 9.08 -20.07
CA ASN A 326 11.71 9.36 -20.49
C ASN A 326 11.26 10.79 -20.14
N GLN A 327 11.76 11.34 -19.04
CA GLN A 327 11.47 12.72 -18.65
C GLN A 327 12.03 13.71 -19.67
N LYS A 328 13.31 13.59 -20.02
CA LYS A 328 13.97 14.41 -21.03
C LYS A 328 13.37 14.21 -22.42
N MET A 329 12.99 12.97 -22.76
CA MET A 329 12.30 12.67 -24.01
C MET A 329 11.01 13.48 -24.14
N ASN A 330 10.15 13.48 -23.08
CA ASN A 330 8.90 14.23 -23.11
C ASN A 330 9.09 15.75 -23.06
N GLU A 331 10.15 16.24 -22.41
CA GLU A 331 10.51 17.66 -22.41
C GLU A 331 10.85 18.13 -23.83
N TYR A 332 11.72 17.41 -24.51
CA TYR A 332 12.16 17.76 -25.89
C TYR A 332 11.05 17.51 -26.93
N LEU A 333 10.13 16.58 -26.71
CA LEU A 333 8.94 16.44 -27.54
C LEU A 333 8.01 17.65 -27.45
N GLY A 334 7.97 18.33 -26.30
CA GLY A 334 7.30 19.63 -26.18
C GLY A 334 7.97 20.70 -27.04
N GLU A 335 9.33 20.82 -27.00
CA GLU A 335 10.07 21.73 -27.86
C GLU A 335 9.86 21.42 -29.37
N ILE A 336 9.81 20.14 -29.74
CA ILE A 336 9.53 19.70 -31.13
C ILE A 336 8.13 20.12 -31.55
N ALA A 337 7.12 19.97 -30.68
CA ALA A 337 5.75 20.41 -30.98
C ALA A 337 5.70 21.93 -31.27
N GLU A 338 6.36 22.73 -30.44
CA GLU A 338 6.45 24.19 -30.62
C GLU A 338 7.13 24.57 -31.97
N VAL A 339 8.32 23.97 -32.26
CA VAL A 339 9.04 24.21 -33.50
C VAL A 339 8.26 23.78 -34.74
N CYS A 340 7.47 22.71 -34.63
CA CYS A 340 6.60 22.22 -35.69
C CYS A 340 5.22 22.90 -35.73
N GLN A 341 4.94 23.85 -34.82
CA GLN A 341 3.64 24.54 -34.72
C GLN A 341 2.46 23.56 -34.55
N ILE A 342 2.66 22.47 -33.81
CA ILE A 342 1.63 21.48 -33.52
C ILE A 342 0.99 21.85 -32.18
N ASP A 343 -0.26 22.30 -32.19
CA ASP A 343 -1.04 22.66 -31.00
C ASP A 343 -1.61 21.42 -30.30
N LYS A 344 -0.72 20.47 -29.97
CA LYS A 344 -1.03 19.26 -29.21
C LYS A 344 0.10 18.96 -28.23
N ARG A 345 -0.23 18.51 -27.04
CA ARG A 345 0.76 18.01 -26.10
C ARG A 345 1.34 16.68 -26.56
N ILE A 346 2.50 16.71 -27.19
CA ILE A 346 3.20 15.51 -27.63
C ILE A 346 3.92 14.86 -26.44
N THR A 347 3.68 13.58 -26.22
CA THR A 347 4.41 12.75 -25.26
C THR A 347 4.84 11.46 -25.95
N PHE A 348 5.90 10.80 -25.47
CA PHE A 348 6.37 9.55 -26.06
C PHE A 348 5.29 8.46 -26.11
N HIS A 349 4.37 8.48 -25.15
CA HIS A 349 3.25 7.55 -25.15
C HIS A 349 2.27 7.75 -26.32
N LEU A 350 2.20 8.96 -26.86
CA LEU A 350 1.32 9.30 -27.98
C LEU A 350 1.70 8.55 -29.26
N ALA A 351 3.00 8.23 -29.46
CA ALA A 351 3.47 7.43 -30.58
C ALA A 351 2.69 6.11 -30.77
N LYS A 352 2.27 5.48 -29.67
CA LYS A 352 1.52 4.21 -29.75
C LYS A 352 0.09 4.36 -30.29
N HIS A 353 -0.48 5.55 -30.24
CA HIS A 353 -1.84 5.81 -30.74
C HIS A 353 -1.88 6.06 -32.24
N HIS A 354 -0.71 6.13 -32.85
CA HIS A 354 -0.55 6.31 -34.30
C HIS A 354 -0.02 5.05 -34.99
N THR A 355 0.03 3.90 -34.36
CA THR A 355 0.53 2.68 -35.04
C THR A 355 -0.25 2.49 -36.33
N ILE A 356 0.45 2.60 -37.45
CA ILE A 356 -0.10 2.39 -38.79
C ILE A 356 -0.68 0.99 -38.81
N SER A 357 -2.00 0.88 -39.03
CA SER A 357 -2.61 -0.40 -39.35
C SER A 357 -2.09 -0.82 -40.71
N ILE A 358 -1.24 -1.83 -40.73
CA ILE A 358 -0.71 -2.47 -41.95
C ILE A 358 -1.73 -3.50 -42.43
#